data_50ea5dbdca4b08890b4a768c489a763e
#
_entry.id   50ea5dbdca4b08890b4a768c489a763e
#
_cell.length_a   1.000
_cell.length_b   1.000
_cell.length_c   1.000
_cell.angle_alpha   90.00
_cell.angle_beta   90.00
_cell.angle_gamma   90.00
#
_symmetry.space_group_name_H-M   'P 1'
#
loop_
_entity.id
_entity.type
_entity.pdbx_description
1 polymer ?
#
loop_
_entity_poly.entity_id
_entity_poly.type
_entity_poly.pdbx_seq_one_letter_code
_entity_poly.pdbx_strand_id
1 'polypeptide(L)'
;PTKVLANGISCSLFAAADDEVRPVMCGVYFDFTPESITLVASDGHKLVRCRDYSVTGAEKSAFILPKKPATLLKNLLGKDEQEDVAVEFDGRFAIFDMGEYKLVCRLFDGRYPNYNSVIPQNNPHKLTVDRAALISTLRRVAIFSSHSCLMPSSL
;
A
#
# COMPACT_ATOMS: atom_id res chain seq x y z
N PRO A 1 7.81 -14.16 0.09
CA PRO A 1 6.92 -14.85 -0.87
C PRO A 1 6.31 -13.85 -1.87
N THR A 2 6.35 -14.21 -3.14
CA THR A 2 5.81 -13.41 -4.26
C THR A 2 4.34 -13.02 -4.02
N LYS A 3 3.54 -13.95 -3.53
CA LYS A 3 2.10 -13.73 -3.25
C LYS A 3 1.86 -12.67 -2.18
N VAL A 4 2.67 -12.63 -1.13
CA VAL A 4 2.55 -11.64 -0.05
C VAL A 4 2.81 -10.24 -0.59
N LEU A 5 3.89 -10.10 -1.36
CA LEU A 5 4.29 -8.85 -1.98
C LEU A 5 3.25 -8.36 -3.01
N ALA A 6 2.83 -9.25 -3.92
CA ALA A 6 1.82 -8.94 -4.93
C ALA A 6 0.48 -8.52 -4.32
N ASN A 7 0.01 -9.25 -3.29
CA ASN A 7 -1.22 -8.93 -2.58
C ASN A 7 -1.10 -7.60 -1.82
N GLY A 8 -0.02 -7.40 -1.08
CA GLY A 8 0.22 -6.17 -0.33
C GLY A 8 0.23 -4.93 -1.22
N ILE A 9 0.94 -4.97 -2.37
CA ILE A 9 0.95 -3.87 -3.34
C ILE A 9 -0.45 -3.68 -3.95
N SER A 10 -1.12 -4.76 -4.35
CA SER A 10 -2.45 -4.68 -4.97
C SER A 10 -3.49 -4.06 -4.03
N CYS A 11 -3.41 -4.37 -2.74
CA CYS A 11 -4.34 -3.85 -1.74
C CYS A 11 -4.04 -2.40 -1.33
N SER A 12 -2.80 -1.91 -1.47
CA SER A 12 -2.40 -0.59 -0.96
C SER A 12 -2.23 0.47 -2.05
N LEU A 13 -1.75 0.10 -3.23
CA LEU A 13 -1.32 1.01 -4.28
C LEU A 13 -2.37 2.06 -4.69
N PHE A 14 -3.67 1.70 -4.73
CA PHE A 14 -4.74 2.63 -5.10
C PHE A 14 -4.97 3.75 -4.07
N ALA A 15 -4.47 3.58 -2.85
CA ALA A 15 -4.60 4.57 -1.79
C ALA A 15 -3.46 5.60 -1.79
N ALA A 16 -2.41 5.39 -2.57
CA ALA A 16 -1.31 6.34 -2.70
C ALA A 16 -1.77 7.64 -3.36
N ALA A 17 -1.23 8.77 -2.91
CA ALA A 17 -1.51 10.08 -3.49
C ALA A 17 -1.02 10.20 -4.93
N ASP A 18 -1.64 11.12 -5.68
CA ASP A 18 -1.24 11.47 -7.06
C ASP A 18 -0.70 12.91 -7.15
N ASP A 19 -0.73 13.67 -6.05
CA ASP A 19 -0.26 15.04 -6.02
C ASP A 19 1.24 15.13 -5.68
N GLU A 20 1.96 16.06 -6.28
CA GLU A 20 3.39 16.27 -6.07
C GLU A 20 3.71 17.07 -4.80
N VAL A 21 2.69 17.58 -4.11
CA VAL A 21 2.85 18.40 -2.89
C VAL A 21 3.44 17.58 -1.74
N ARG A 22 3.11 16.31 -1.70
CA ARG A 22 3.59 15.37 -0.67
C ARG A 22 4.21 14.11 -1.30
N PRO A 23 5.43 14.22 -1.87
CA PRO A 23 6.06 13.12 -2.63
C PRO A 23 6.11 11.80 -1.87
N VAL A 24 6.37 11.84 -0.55
CA VAL A 24 6.43 10.64 0.30
C VAL A 24 5.11 9.87 0.37
N MET A 25 3.97 10.50 0.07
CA MET A 25 2.66 9.86 0.01
C MET A 25 2.31 9.34 -1.39
N CYS A 26 3.10 9.70 -2.43
CA CYS A 26 2.92 9.22 -3.80
C CYS A 26 3.54 7.85 -4.05
N GLY A 27 3.59 7.01 -3.02
CA GLY A 27 4.16 5.68 -3.04
C GLY A 27 3.54 4.76 -2.01
N VAL A 28 4.04 3.53 -2.01
CA VAL A 28 3.73 2.52 -1.01
C VAL A 28 4.86 2.46 -0.01
N TYR A 29 4.55 2.62 1.26
CA TYR A 29 5.48 2.49 2.37
C TYR A 29 5.58 1.03 2.78
N PHE A 30 6.79 0.51 2.75
CA PHE A 30 7.15 -0.83 3.20
C PHE A 30 7.78 -0.73 4.58
N ASP A 31 7.18 -1.36 5.57
CA ASP A 31 7.62 -1.38 6.97
C ASP A 31 7.91 -2.83 7.38
N PHE A 32 9.18 -3.14 7.52
CA PHE A 32 9.67 -4.46 7.95
C PHE A 32 9.92 -4.43 9.44
N THR A 33 9.43 -5.44 10.12
CA THR A 33 9.70 -5.67 11.55
C THR A 33 10.10 -7.13 11.76
N PRO A 34 10.69 -7.50 12.91
CA PRO A 34 10.96 -8.90 13.23
C PRO A 34 9.70 -9.78 13.25
N GLU A 35 8.51 -9.18 13.27
CA GLU A 35 7.24 -9.90 13.42
C GLU A 35 6.42 -9.94 12.14
N SER A 36 6.63 -8.98 11.22
CA SER A 36 5.76 -8.83 10.05
C SER A 36 6.33 -7.91 8.99
N ILE A 37 5.78 -8.01 7.78
CA ILE A 37 5.85 -6.97 6.77
C ILE A 37 4.52 -6.22 6.74
N THR A 38 4.58 -4.89 6.69
CA THR A 38 3.39 -4.03 6.55
C THR A 38 3.56 -3.10 5.36
N LEU A 39 2.60 -3.10 4.45
CA LEU A 39 2.52 -2.17 3.34
C LEU A 39 1.44 -1.14 3.61
N VAL A 40 1.77 0.13 3.48
CA VAL A 40 0.85 1.24 3.76
C VAL A 40 0.85 2.22 2.61
N ALA A 41 -0.31 2.70 2.26
CA ALA A 41 -0.47 3.84 1.37
C ALA A 41 -1.61 4.74 1.84
N SER A 42 -1.48 6.04 1.61
CA SER A 42 -2.47 7.04 1.97
C SER A 42 -2.31 8.29 1.10
N ASP A 43 -3.42 8.98 0.85
CA ASP A 43 -3.44 10.31 0.23
C ASP A 43 -3.90 11.41 1.21
N GLY A 44 -4.07 11.05 2.49
CA GLY A 44 -4.59 11.93 3.54
C GLY A 44 -6.10 11.85 3.74
N HIS A 45 -6.86 11.32 2.78
CA HIS A 45 -8.31 11.09 2.88
C HIS A 45 -8.66 9.62 3.07
N LYS A 46 -7.87 8.74 2.53
CA LYS A 46 -7.97 7.29 2.71
C LYS A 46 -6.63 6.71 3.12
N LEU A 47 -6.66 5.63 3.87
CA LEU A 47 -5.48 4.89 4.29
C LEU A 47 -5.74 3.40 4.15
N VAL A 48 -4.81 2.70 3.54
CA VAL A 48 -4.79 1.24 3.53
C VAL A 48 -3.53 0.76 4.22
N ARG A 49 -3.70 -0.19 5.13
CA ARG A 49 -2.62 -0.92 5.79
C ARG A 49 -2.84 -2.41 5.55
N CYS A 50 -1.92 -3.02 4.84
CA CYS A 50 -1.88 -4.47 4.61
C CYS A 50 -0.71 -5.04 5.40
N ARG A 51 -0.97 -5.92 6.37
CA ARG A 51 0.05 -6.55 7.20
C ARG A 51 0.03 -8.05 7.01
N ASP A 52 1.21 -8.63 6.88
CA ASP A 52 1.41 -10.07 6.77
C ASP A 52 2.43 -10.53 7.81
N TYR A 53 2.09 -11.58 8.55
CA TYR A 53 2.92 -12.15 9.62
C TYR A 53 3.70 -13.40 9.18
N SER A 54 3.49 -13.86 7.95
CA SER A 54 4.24 -15.00 7.40
C SER A 54 5.65 -14.62 6.95
N VAL A 55 5.91 -13.32 6.82
CA VAL A 55 7.22 -12.76 6.45
C VAL A 55 7.72 -11.88 7.57
N THR A 56 8.96 -12.10 7.98
CA THR A 56 9.62 -11.36 9.05
C THR A 56 10.91 -10.73 8.53
N GLY A 57 11.23 -9.54 9.02
CA GLY A 57 12.53 -8.89 8.79
C GLY A 57 13.53 -9.29 9.87
N ALA A 58 14.82 -9.31 9.53
CA ALA A 58 15.88 -9.52 10.53
C ALA A 58 15.95 -8.33 11.51
N GLU A 59 15.75 -7.12 10.99
CA GLU A 59 15.78 -5.86 11.73
C GLU A 59 14.64 -4.95 11.27
N LYS A 60 14.32 -3.96 12.10
CA LYS A 60 13.37 -2.93 11.72
C LYS A 60 13.96 -2.05 10.63
N SER A 61 13.33 -2.07 9.47
CA SER A 61 13.73 -1.31 8.30
C SER A 61 12.52 -0.89 7.48
N ALA A 62 12.66 0.18 6.70
CA ALA A 62 11.54 0.68 5.92
C ALA A 62 12.01 1.48 4.70
N PHE A 63 11.18 1.53 3.67
CA PHE A 63 11.38 2.39 2.52
C PHE A 63 10.04 2.79 1.87
N ILE A 64 10.08 3.81 1.01
CA ILE A 64 8.91 4.27 0.25
C ILE A 64 9.16 3.99 -1.23
N LEU A 65 8.37 3.04 -1.78
CA LEU A 65 8.40 2.70 -3.20
C LEU A 65 7.47 3.61 -3.98
N PRO A 66 7.96 4.41 -4.94
CA PRO A 66 7.12 5.28 -5.74
C PRO A 66 6.03 4.51 -6.51
N LYS A 67 4.91 5.17 -6.78
CA LYS A 67 3.72 4.55 -7.41
C LYS A 67 4.00 3.87 -8.75
N LYS A 68 4.83 4.50 -9.61
CA LYS A 68 5.18 3.92 -10.92
C LYS A 68 5.97 2.62 -10.80
N PRO A 69 7.11 2.55 -10.06
CA PRO A 69 7.79 1.30 -9.78
C PRO A 69 6.92 0.25 -9.10
N ALA A 70 6.06 0.65 -8.14
CA ALA A 70 5.15 -0.27 -7.48
C ALA A 70 4.14 -0.90 -8.46
N THR A 71 3.63 -0.12 -9.42
CA THR A 71 2.75 -0.62 -10.48
C THR A 71 3.49 -1.62 -11.39
N LEU A 72 4.73 -1.29 -11.78
CA LEU A 72 5.55 -2.17 -12.59
C LEU A 72 5.85 -3.48 -11.86
N LEU A 73 6.29 -3.39 -10.61
CA LEU A 73 6.56 -4.55 -9.76
C LEU A 73 5.33 -5.46 -9.65
N LYS A 74 4.15 -4.89 -9.35
CA LYS A 74 2.89 -5.65 -9.31
C LYS A 74 2.64 -6.43 -10.60
N ASN A 75 2.88 -5.81 -11.76
CA ASN A 75 2.66 -6.43 -13.06
C ASN A 75 3.67 -7.55 -13.35
N LEU A 76 4.92 -7.40 -12.90
CA LEU A 76 5.94 -8.43 -13.01
C LEU A 76 5.63 -9.62 -12.11
N LEU A 77 5.30 -9.37 -10.85
CA LEU A 77 4.93 -10.42 -9.88
C LEU A 77 3.72 -11.27 -10.32
N GLY A 78 2.83 -10.69 -11.14
CA GLY A 78 1.69 -11.42 -11.70
C GLY A 78 2.03 -12.35 -12.86
N LYS A 79 3.23 -12.27 -13.41
CA LYS A 79 3.71 -13.08 -14.55
C LYS A 79 4.72 -14.14 -14.14
N ASP A 80 5.32 -13.97 -12.98
CA ASP A 80 6.40 -14.81 -12.48
C ASP A 80 5.83 -16.02 -11.74
N GLU A 81 6.36 -17.21 -12.04
CA GLU A 81 6.03 -18.46 -11.35
C GLU A 81 6.88 -18.68 -10.10
N GLN A 82 7.85 -17.80 -9.81
CA GLN A 82 8.70 -17.94 -8.65
C GLN A 82 7.94 -17.72 -7.34
N GLU A 83 8.25 -18.58 -6.36
CA GLU A 83 7.62 -18.53 -5.04
C GLU A 83 8.10 -17.34 -4.22
N ASP A 84 9.36 -16.92 -4.40
CA ASP A 84 10.00 -15.89 -3.58
C ASP A 84 10.66 -14.79 -4.41
N VAL A 85 10.70 -13.60 -3.85
CA VAL A 85 11.40 -12.42 -4.38
C VAL A 85 12.44 -11.99 -3.35
N ALA A 86 13.69 -11.88 -3.79
CA ALA A 86 14.71 -11.25 -2.96
C ALA A 86 14.61 -9.73 -3.06
N VAL A 87 14.54 -9.06 -1.91
CA VAL A 87 14.44 -7.60 -1.82
C VAL A 87 15.66 -7.04 -1.09
N GLU A 88 16.44 -6.24 -1.81
CA GLU A 88 17.58 -5.51 -1.27
C GLU A 88 17.35 -4.01 -1.37
N PHE A 89 17.72 -3.24 -0.38
CA PHE A 89 17.60 -1.77 -0.43
C PHE A 89 18.63 -1.07 0.47
N ASP A 90 19.00 0.16 0.09
CA ASP A 90 20.04 0.96 0.75
C ASP A 90 19.56 2.36 1.19
N GLY A 91 18.28 2.63 1.15
CA GLY A 91 17.69 3.93 1.45
C GLY A 91 17.56 4.87 0.23
N ARG A 92 18.27 4.60 -0.87
CA ARG A 92 18.14 5.33 -2.15
C ARG A 92 17.52 4.48 -3.25
N PHE A 93 17.87 3.22 -3.29
CA PHE A 93 17.45 2.26 -4.30
C PHE A 93 16.90 1.01 -3.64
N ALA A 94 15.96 0.38 -4.31
CA ALA A 94 15.54 -0.99 -4.02
C ALA A 94 15.73 -1.86 -5.26
N ILE A 95 16.13 -3.09 -5.02
CA ILE A 95 16.30 -4.14 -6.01
C ILE A 95 15.34 -5.26 -5.65
N PHE A 96 14.50 -5.62 -6.60
CA PHE A 96 13.62 -6.77 -6.51
C PHE A 96 14.11 -7.81 -7.50
N ASP A 97 14.69 -8.89 -6.99
CA ASP A 97 15.20 -9.99 -7.80
C ASP A 97 14.17 -11.12 -7.82
N MET A 98 13.64 -11.36 -9.00
CA MET A 98 12.60 -12.35 -9.29
C MET A 98 13.14 -13.47 -10.19
N GLY A 99 14.45 -13.70 -10.18
CA GLY A 99 15.11 -14.70 -10.99
C GLY A 99 15.31 -14.26 -12.44
N GLU A 100 14.32 -14.45 -13.29
CA GLU A 100 14.39 -13.98 -14.69
C GLU A 100 14.33 -12.45 -14.81
N TYR A 101 13.67 -11.78 -13.87
CA TYR A 101 13.51 -10.34 -13.86
C TYR A 101 14.21 -9.72 -12.65
N LYS A 102 14.92 -8.64 -12.89
CA LYS A 102 15.49 -7.81 -11.82
C LYS A 102 15.01 -6.38 -12.00
N LEU A 103 14.21 -5.90 -11.06
CA LEU A 103 13.73 -4.52 -11.02
C LEU A 103 14.59 -3.70 -10.07
N VAL A 104 15.27 -2.68 -10.60
CA VAL A 104 16.00 -1.68 -9.82
C VAL A 104 15.22 -0.38 -9.88
N CYS A 105 14.92 0.21 -8.74
CA CYS A 105 14.18 1.46 -8.69
C CYS A 105 14.69 2.41 -7.61
N ARG A 106 14.57 3.70 -7.89
CA ARG A 106 14.86 4.76 -6.93
C ARG A 106 13.70 4.89 -5.96
N LEU A 107 14.04 5.01 -4.68
CA LEU A 107 13.10 5.21 -3.59
C LEU A 107 12.82 6.70 -3.36
N PHE A 108 11.69 7.04 -2.75
CA PHE A 108 11.50 8.37 -2.20
C PHE A 108 12.33 8.55 -0.93
N ASP A 109 13.07 9.65 -0.91
CA ASP A 109 13.75 10.10 0.29
C ASP A 109 12.76 10.84 1.20
N GLY A 110 12.85 10.57 2.50
CA GLY A 110 12.03 11.20 3.51
C GLY A 110 11.33 10.22 4.46
N ARG A 111 10.71 10.79 5.47
CA ARG A 111 10.00 10.02 6.50
C ARG A 111 8.52 9.91 6.13
N TYR A 112 8.02 8.69 6.05
CA TYR A 112 6.58 8.44 5.90
C TYR A 112 5.84 8.92 7.17
N PRO A 113 4.66 9.57 7.05
CA PRO A 113 3.86 9.98 8.20
C PRO A 113 3.55 8.82 9.14
N ASN A 114 3.37 9.13 10.44
CA ASN A 114 2.97 8.12 11.40
C ASN A 114 1.52 7.67 11.16
N TYR A 115 1.36 6.66 10.32
CA TYR A 115 0.05 6.14 9.92
C TYR A 115 -0.73 5.51 11.08
N ASN A 116 -0.06 5.05 12.14
CA ASN A 116 -0.74 4.45 13.29
C ASN A 116 -1.53 5.49 14.10
N SER A 117 -1.11 6.75 14.09
CA SER A 117 -1.78 7.82 14.84
C SER A 117 -3.15 8.20 14.28
N VAL A 118 -3.40 7.93 12.99
CA VAL A 118 -4.66 8.26 12.32
C VAL A 118 -5.65 7.10 12.26
N ILE A 119 -5.24 5.91 12.68
CA ILE A 119 -6.11 4.73 12.74
C ILE A 119 -6.90 4.77 14.06
N PRO A 120 -8.23 4.88 14.04
CA PRO A 120 -9.04 4.90 15.26
C PRO A 120 -8.87 3.61 16.08
N GLN A 121 -8.50 3.73 17.34
CA GLN A 121 -8.26 2.58 18.24
C GLN A 121 -9.51 2.19 19.04
N ASN A 122 -10.32 3.18 19.44
CA ASN A 122 -11.46 3.00 20.34
C ASN A 122 -12.75 3.46 19.67
N ASN A 123 -13.14 2.80 18.59
CA ASN A 123 -14.37 3.16 17.89
C ASN A 123 -15.59 2.54 18.60
N PRO A 124 -16.52 3.35 19.15
CA PRO A 124 -17.69 2.84 19.89
C PRO A 124 -18.72 2.19 18.95
N HIS A 125 -18.71 2.57 17.67
CA HIS A 125 -19.64 2.05 16.68
C HIS A 125 -18.96 1.00 15.79
N LYS A 126 -19.52 -0.19 15.77
CA LYS A 126 -19.07 -1.31 14.91
C LYS A 126 -20.25 -1.81 14.07
N LEU A 127 -19.98 -2.04 12.81
CA LEU A 127 -20.92 -2.65 11.88
C LEU A 127 -20.35 -3.97 11.36
N THR A 128 -21.09 -5.06 11.53
CA THR A 128 -20.76 -6.35 10.94
C THR A 128 -21.77 -6.64 9.84
N VAL A 129 -21.28 -6.83 8.62
CA VAL A 129 -22.14 -7.03 7.44
C VAL A 129 -21.56 -8.11 6.54
N ASP A 130 -22.42 -8.74 5.74
CA ASP A 130 -21.98 -9.62 4.66
C ASP A 130 -21.21 -8.81 3.61
N ARG A 131 -19.99 -9.27 3.28
CA ARG A 131 -19.10 -8.59 2.36
C ARG A 131 -19.68 -8.48 0.94
N ALA A 132 -20.30 -9.55 0.46
CA ALA A 132 -20.84 -9.59 -0.91
C ALA A 132 -22.06 -8.68 -1.05
N ALA A 133 -22.95 -8.67 -0.06
CA ALA A 133 -24.10 -7.78 0.00
C ALA A 133 -23.68 -6.31 0.05
N LEU A 134 -22.68 -5.97 0.88
CA LEU A 134 -22.16 -4.60 0.98
C LEU A 134 -21.56 -4.14 -0.36
N ILE A 135 -20.70 -4.95 -0.99
CA ILE A 135 -20.08 -4.62 -2.28
C ILE A 135 -21.15 -4.41 -3.36
N SER A 136 -22.13 -5.31 -3.44
CA SER A 136 -23.24 -5.22 -4.41
C SER A 136 -24.03 -3.92 -4.22
N THR A 137 -24.34 -3.57 -2.98
CA THR A 137 -25.08 -2.35 -2.64
C THR A 137 -24.27 -1.09 -2.98
N LEU A 138 -22.99 -1.04 -2.60
CA LEU A 138 -22.10 0.08 -2.91
C LEU A 138 -21.96 0.28 -4.42
N ARG A 139 -21.83 -0.78 -5.21
CA ARG A 139 -21.77 -0.70 -6.67
C ARG A 139 -23.01 -0.08 -7.28
N ARG A 140 -24.21 -0.42 -6.76
CA ARG A 140 -25.46 0.18 -7.22
C ARG A 140 -25.56 1.67 -6.87
N VAL A 141 -25.21 2.04 -5.65
CA VAL A 141 -25.27 3.44 -5.18
C VAL A 141 -24.22 4.30 -5.88
N ALA A 142 -23.03 3.75 -6.16
CA ALA A 142 -21.95 4.47 -6.84
C ALA A 142 -22.33 4.98 -8.23
N ILE A 143 -23.31 4.37 -8.90
CA ILE A 143 -23.83 4.85 -10.20
C ILE A 143 -24.44 6.26 -10.08
N PHE A 144 -24.99 6.60 -8.91
CA PHE A 144 -25.61 7.89 -8.63
C PHE A 144 -24.69 8.87 -7.92
N SER A 145 -23.46 8.47 -7.55
CA SER A 145 -22.48 9.36 -6.94
C SER A 145 -21.79 10.17 -8.02
N SER A 146 -21.93 11.50 -7.99
CA SER A 146 -21.13 12.40 -8.81
C SER A 146 -19.77 12.62 -8.17
N HIS A 147 -18.70 12.77 -8.98
CA HIS A 147 -17.34 13.11 -8.52
C HIS A 147 -17.26 14.47 -7.81
N SER A 148 -18.35 15.26 -7.79
CA SER A 148 -18.39 16.61 -7.25
C SER A 148 -18.81 16.72 -5.77
N CYS A 149 -19.00 15.63 -5.06
CA CYS A 149 -19.57 15.65 -3.71
C CYS A 149 -18.54 15.49 -2.62
N LEU A 150 -17.44 16.28 -2.64
CA LEU A 150 -16.55 16.45 -1.48
C LEU A 150 -16.00 17.87 -1.45
N MET A 151 -16.89 18.86 -1.46
CA MET A 151 -16.57 20.13 -0.84
C MET A 151 -17.12 20.08 0.59
N PRO A 152 -16.29 20.15 1.63
CA PRO A 152 -16.78 20.49 2.94
C PRO A 152 -17.29 21.91 2.84
N SER A 153 -18.60 22.09 2.92
CA SER A 153 -19.17 23.40 3.20
C SER A 153 -18.62 23.84 4.55
N SER A 154 -17.78 24.85 4.51
CA SER A 154 -17.38 25.64 5.68
C SER A 154 -18.62 26.11 6.42
N LEU A 155 -18.76 25.69 7.65
CA LEU A 155 -19.45 26.40 8.72
C LEU A 155 -18.48 26.56 9.87
#